data_0e47400aeffa5454026f89da7663247a
#
_entry.id   0e47400aeffa5454026f89da7663247a
#
_cell.length_a   1.000
_cell.length_b   1.000
_cell.length_c   1.000
_cell.angle_alpha   90.00
_cell.angle_beta   90.00
_cell.angle_gamma   90.00
#
_symmetry.space_group_name_H-M   'P 1'
#
loop_
_entity.id
_entity.type
_entity.pdbx_description
1 polymer ?
#
loop_
_entity_poly.entity_id
_entity_poly.type
_entity_poly.pdbx_seq_one_letter_code
_entity_poly.pdbx_strand_id
1 'polypeptide(L)'
;MILISAWATGCASLPANTGRTQSTAFNAPDSTALGQLVQARRAQVNARADSAFHLLDSVDSAFSSRLALIENAQRSLDLQYYAVHADASTEVLLQRLRDAARRGVKVRLLLDDFNTVGQDAQVLLLQFEPNVEIRLFNPLTGSRASLVSRVLGSLHDVSRIQKRMHNKLFIADNALGITGGRNLGDAYFGTAEKSNFVDLDVLAWGRVVRDMSASFDRYWNDELAYPVQTLLSPDDLKALRERATAPPPGNDPSRTGVPPATPIPPPAAAPVSATATVLPGVSPTAALTQSQHRPPLNLQRVTLTWAPSLLMVDKPDKVGPGDEEADAGDTVVDGLLALMRGAPQDILIVSPYFVPGAEMMKTFADVRARGVRIRVLTNSLASNDAPAAHAGYARYRRDLLALGIELYEMRATEQTAGGLAGSGSGSRGMGLGSGVGGSKAGASRASLHSKAAII
;
A
#
# COMPACT_ATOMS: atom_id res chain seq x y z
N MET A 1 -19.50 17.24 52.08
CA MET A 1 -20.10 17.50 50.76
C MET A 1 -19.06 17.11 49.71
N ILE A 2 -19.18 15.88 49.16
CA ILE A 2 -18.24 15.35 48.16
C ILE A 2 -18.86 15.71 46.80
N LEU A 3 -18.19 16.62 46.05
CA LEU A 3 -18.54 16.89 44.65
C LEU A 3 -18.09 15.69 43.79
N ILE A 4 -19.07 14.89 43.37
CA ILE A 4 -18.89 13.91 42.30
C ILE A 4 -18.93 14.70 40.98
N SER A 5 -17.77 14.98 40.41
CA SER A 5 -17.64 15.44 39.03
C SER A 5 -18.09 14.31 38.09
N ALA A 6 -19.31 14.40 37.58
CA ALA A 6 -19.80 13.53 36.51
C ALA A 6 -18.98 13.83 35.24
N TRP A 7 -18.05 12.96 34.92
CA TRP A 7 -17.41 12.94 33.61
C TRP A 7 -18.46 12.46 32.62
N ALA A 8 -19.03 13.39 31.88
CA ALA A 8 -19.85 13.07 30.73
C ALA A 8 -18.93 12.45 29.66
N THR A 9 -18.83 11.12 29.68
CA THR A 9 -18.31 10.36 28.53
C THR A 9 -19.35 10.46 27.43
N GLY A 10 -19.31 11.56 26.66
CA GLY A 10 -20.03 11.65 25.42
C GLY A 10 -19.51 10.55 24.51
N CYS A 11 -20.34 9.57 24.13
CA CYS A 11 -20.04 8.67 23.04
C CYS A 11 -19.79 9.52 21.80
N ALA A 12 -18.52 9.63 21.37
CA ALA A 12 -18.19 10.36 20.16
C ALA A 12 -18.78 9.61 18.99
N SER A 13 -19.90 10.06 18.47
CA SER A 13 -20.50 9.56 17.24
C SER A 13 -19.85 10.25 16.04
N LEU A 14 -19.77 9.55 14.90
CA LEU A 14 -19.38 10.19 13.64
C LEU A 14 -20.43 11.25 13.24
N PRO A 15 -20.00 12.35 12.61
CA PRO A 15 -20.93 13.33 12.06
C PRO A 15 -21.76 12.70 10.93
N ALA A 16 -22.93 13.30 10.67
CA ALA A 16 -23.75 12.87 9.52
C ALA A 16 -22.99 13.09 8.21
N ASN A 17 -22.92 12.07 7.36
CA ASN A 17 -22.20 12.13 6.07
C ASN A 17 -23.07 12.79 4.98
N THR A 18 -23.53 14.01 5.22
CA THR A 18 -24.45 14.76 4.34
C THR A 18 -23.74 15.59 3.27
N GLY A 19 -22.47 15.92 3.46
CA GLY A 19 -21.68 16.74 2.53
C GLY A 19 -21.06 15.95 1.36
N ARG A 20 -21.38 14.68 1.21
CA ARG A 20 -20.85 13.79 0.19
C ARG A 20 -21.53 14.06 -1.16
N THR A 21 -20.75 14.59 -2.12
CA THR A 21 -21.20 14.72 -3.51
C THR A 21 -20.90 13.45 -4.29
N GLN A 22 -21.85 12.92 -5.04
CA GLN A 22 -21.58 11.79 -5.92
C GLN A 22 -20.74 12.24 -7.11
N SER A 23 -19.76 11.43 -7.49
CA SER A 23 -18.98 11.63 -8.71
C SER A 23 -18.49 10.29 -9.24
N THR A 24 -18.28 10.25 -10.56
CA THR A 24 -17.83 9.05 -11.28
C THR A 24 -16.53 9.32 -12.01
N ALA A 25 -15.86 8.24 -12.43
CA ALA A 25 -14.66 8.29 -13.25
C ALA A 25 -14.93 9.04 -14.57
N PHE A 26 -13.86 9.57 -15.16
CA PHE A 26 -13.94 10.23 -16.47
C PHE A 26 -14.47 9.27 -17.53
N ASN A 27 -15.54 9.65 -18.23
CA ASN A 27 -16.33 8.75 -19.08
C ASN A 27 -15.86 8.65 -20.54
N ALA A 28 -14.90 9.47 -20.97
CA ALA A 28 -14.38 9.49 -22.33
C ALA A 28 -12.86 9.24 -22.39
N PRO A 29 -12.35 8.11 -21.87
CA PRO A 29 -10.90 7.84 -21.78
C PRO A 29 -10.20 7.93 -23.13
N ASP A 30 -10.84 7.49 -24.21
CA ASP A 30 -10.27 7.48 -25.57
C ASP A 30 -10.02 8.91 -26.13
N SER A 31 -10.56 9.95 -25.49
CA SER A 31 -10.27 11.35 -25.84
C SER A 31 -8.98 11.87 -25.22
N THR A 32 -8.34 11.12 -24.34
CA THR A 32 -7.08 11.49 -23.66
C THR A 32 -5.86 10.88 -24.36
N ALA A 33 -4.69 11.46 -24.12
CA ALA A 33 -3.43 10.92 -24.65
C ALA A 33 -3.18 9.48 -24.19
N LEU A 34 -3.52 9.15 -22.92
CA LEU A 34 -3.39 7.80 -22.38
C LEU A 34 -4.35 6.82 -23.08
N GLY A 35 -5.60 7.21 -23.30
CA GLY A 35 -6.57 6.39 -24.03
C GLY A 35 -6.16 6.16 -25.49
N GLN A 36 -5.71 7.20 -26.16
CA GLN A 36 -5.18 7.09 -27.54
C GLN A 36 -3.96 6.18 -27.61
N LEU A 37 -3.07 6.25 -26.61
CA LEU A 37 -1.93 5.35 -26.51
C LEU A 37 -2.36 3.89 -26.36
N VAL A 38 -3.40 3.59 -25.55
CA VAL A 38 -3.97 2.24 -25.46
C VAL A 38 -4.42 1.74 -26.81
N GLN A 39 -5.20 2.54 -27.54
CA GLN A 39 -5.71 2.17 -28.87
C GLN A 39 -4.57 1.95 -29.88
N ALA A 40 -3.58 2.84 -29.91
CA ALA A 40 -2.43 2.72 -30.81
C ALA A 40 -1.61 1.44 -30.51
N ARG A 41 -1.33 1.15 -29.23
CA ARG A 41 -0.58 -0.05 -28.83
C ARG A 41 -1.35 -1.34 -29.12
N ARG A 42 -2.69 -1.32 -28.96
CA ARG A 42 -3.56 -2.45 -29.32
C ARG A 42 -3.52 -2.72 -30.82
N ALA A 43 -3.68 -1.67 -31.64
CA ALA A 43 -3.67 -1.77 -33.09
C ALA A 43 -2.31 -2.24 -33.65
N GLN A 44 -1.20 -1.76 -33.05
CA GLN A 44 0.15 -2.12 -33.47
C GLN A 44 0.40 -3.64 -33.49
N VAL A 45 -0.20 -4.38 -32.55
CA VAL A 45 -0.03 -5.84 -32.42
C VAL A 45 -1.29 -6.61 -32.88
N ASN A 46 -2.29 -5.90 -33.39
CA ASN A 46 -3.60 -6.47 -33.78
C ASN A 46 -4.20 -7.36 -32.67
N ALA A 47 -4.16 -6.87 -31.40
CA ALA A 47 -4.59 -7.66 -30.27
C ALA A 47 -6.10 -7.88 -30.27
N ARG A 48 -6.53 -9.15 -30.09
CA ARG A 48 -7.94 -9.52 -29.95
C ARG A 48 -8.51 -9.10 -28.60
N ALA A 49 -7.71 -9.25 -27.53
CA ALA A 49 -8.09 -8.79 -26.20
C ALA A 49 -8.14 -7.25 -26.15
N ASP A 50 -8.99 -6.72 -25.28
CA ASP A 50 -9.20 -5.29 -25.07
C ASP A 50 -8.50 -4.76 -23.82
N SER A 51 -7.80 -5.63 -23.11
CA SER A 51 -7.02 -5.32 -21.91
C SER A 51 -5.59 -5.84 -22.06
N ALA A 52 -4.62 -5.08 -21.54
CA ALA A 52 -3.23 -5.50 -21.49
C ALA A 52 -2.60 -5.23 -20.12
N PHE A 53 -1.50 -5.93 -19.87
CA PHE A 53 -0.82 -5.91 -18.57
C PHE A 53 0.69 -5.81 -18.73
N HIS A 54 1.29 -5.09 -17.80
CA HIS A 54 2.74 -5.07 -17.59
C HIS A 54 3.01 -5.32 -16.10
N LEU A 55 3.85 -6.31 -15.80
CA LEU A 55 4.20 -6.66 -14.43
C LEU A 55 5.22 -5.65 -13.87
N LEU A 56 4.92 -5.08 -12.71
CA LEU A 56 5.78 -4.15 -12.00
C LEU A 56 6.50 -4.92 -10.87
N ASP A 57 7.49 -5.70 -11.24
CA ASP A 57 8.22 -6.65 -10.38
C ASP A 57 9.38 -6.01 -9.61
N SER A 58 9.76 -4.79 -9.97
CA SER A 58 10.82 -4.04 -9.29
C SER A 58 10.27 -2.79 -8.61
N VAL A 59 11.01 -2.32 -7.62
CA VAL A 59 10.76 -1.05 -6.92
C VAL A 59 10.76 0.12 -7.90
N ASP A 60 11.74 0.12 -8.84
CA ASP A 60 11.88 1.21 -9.81
C ASP A 60 10.72 1.22 -10.79
N SER A 61 10.31 0.07 -11.33
CA SER A 61 9.14 -0.02 -12.22
C SER A 61 7.85 0.41 -11.51
N ALA A 62 7.68 0.04 -10.23
CA ALA A 62 6.51 0.39 -9.43
C ALA A 62 6.43 1.89 -9.13
N PHE A 63 7.55 2.55 -8.81
CA PHE A 63 7.58 3.98 -8.54
C PHE A 63 7.47 4.80 -9.83
N SER A 64 8.30 4.48 -10.83
CA SER A 64 8.35 5.21 -12.10
C SER A 64 7.05 5.09 -12.91
N SER A 65 6.30 3.99 -12.76
CA SER A 65 4.98 3.87 -13.39
C SER A 65 3.97 4.83 -12.77
N ARG A 66 3.97 5.05 -11.45
CA ARG A 66 3.11 6.04 -10.80
C ARG A 66 3.44 7.46 -11.26
N LEU A 67 4.74 7.79 -11.35
CA LEU A 67 5.17 9.07 -11.93
C LEU A 67 4.66 9.24 -13.37
N ALA A 68 4.80 8.20 -14.20
CA ALA A 68 4.33 8.24 -15.58
C ALA A 68 2.81 8.47 -15.68
N LEU A 69 2.01 7.83 -14.83
CA LEU A 69 0.57 8.05 -14.79
C LEU A 69 0.23 9.49 -14.38
N ILE A 70 0.87 10.03 -13.34
CA ILE A 70 0.63 11.41 -12.88
C ILE A 70 0.99 12.44 -13.96
N GLU A 71 2.14 12.27 -14.61
CA GLU A 71 2.64 13.24 -15.58
C GLU A 71 1.84 13.23 -16.89
N ASN A 72 1.32 12.07 -17.29
CA ASN A 72 0.55 11.91 -18.52
C ASN A 72 -0.97 12.06 -18.33
N ALA A 73 -1.48 12.11 -17.10
CA ALA A 73 -2.89 12.34 -16.85
C ALA A 73 -3.33 13.73 -17.33
N GLN A 74 -4.44 13.76 -18.05
CA GLN A 74 -5.05 14.98 -18.62
C GLN A 74 -6.37 15.35 -17.96
N ARG A 75 -7.13 14.37 -17.44
CA ARG A 75 -8.50 14.58 -16.95
C ARG A 75 -8.70 14.16 -15.51
N SER A 76 -8.23 12.98 -15.13
CA SER A 76 -8.49 12.45 -13.78
C SER A 76 -7.35 11.57 -13.25
N LEU A 77 -7.20 11.59 -11.93
CA LEU A 77 -6.40 10.66 -11.15
C LEU A 77 -7.26 10.17 -10.00
N ASP A 78 -7.53 8.85 -9.96
CA ASP A 78 -8.31 8.21 -8.93
C ASP A 78 -7.41 7.26 -8.13
N LEU A 79 -7.20 7.55 -6.85
CA LEU A 79 -6.28 6.82 -5.97
C LEU A 79 -7.05 6.23 -4.80
N GLN A 80 -6.91 4.92 -4.56
CA GLN A 80 -7.50 4.23 -3.42
C GLN A 80 -6.41 3.46 -2.70
N TYR A 81 -6.21 3.73 -1.40
CA TYR A 81 -5.14 3.12 -0.62
C TYR A 81 -5.54 2.80 0.82
N TYR A 82 -5.01 1.70 1.35
CA TYR A 82 -5.09 1.36 2.75
C TYR A 82 -4.17 2.25 3.61
N ALA A 83 -2.94 2.50 3.14
CA ALA A 83 -1.97 3.34 3.82
C ALA A 83 -1.22 4.24 2.83
N VAL A 84 -1.03 5.49 3.25
CA VAL A 84 -0.15 6.46 2.59
C VAL A 84 0.71 7.10 3.68
N HIS A 85 1.99 6.77 3.69
CA HIS A 85 2.93 7.27 4.69
C HIS A 85 3.50 8.62 4.27
N ALA A 86 3.63 9.55 5.20
CA ALA A 86 4.23 10.87 4.96
C ALA A 86 5.77 10.76 5.05
N ASP A 87 6.38 10.15 4.05
CA ASP A 87 7.82 9.91 3.96
C ASP A 87 8.39 10.41 2.63
N ALA A 88 9.71 10.20 2.43
CA ALA A 88 10.45 10.78 1.32
C ALA A 88 9.93 10.36 -0.06
N SER A 89 9.65 9.08 -0.27
CA SER A 89 9.14 8.57 -1.55
C SER A 89 7.74 9.10 -1.84
N THR A 90 6.88 9.10 -0.83
CA THR A 90 5.52 9.60 -0.96
C THR A 90 5.48 11.09 -1.20
N GLU A 91 6.33 11.90 -0.55
CA GLU A 91 6.35 13.35 -0.78
C GLU A 91 6.62 13.70 -2.25
N VAL A 92 7.49 12.96 -2.94
CA VAL A 92 7.69 13.14 -4.39
C VAL A 92 6.40 12.88 -5.17
N LEU A 93 5.66 11.81 -4.86
CA LEU A 93 4.38 11.52 -5.52
C LEU A 93 3.32 12.58 -5.21
N LEU A 94 3.22 13.02 -3.94
CA LEU A 94 2.28 14.06 -3.52
C LEU A 94 2.57 15.39 -4.22
N GLN A 95 3.85 15.75 -4.38
CA GLN A 95 4.23 16.95 -5.12
C GLN A 95 3.79 16.87 -6.59
N ARG A 96 4.01 15.72 -7.25
CA ARG A 96 3.55 15.51 -8.64
C ARG A 96 2.02 15.52 -8.77
N LEU A 97 1.30 15.02 -7.75
CA LEU A 97 -0.17 15.10 -7.69
C LEU A 97 -0.66 16.55 -7.57
N ARG A 98 0.00 17.39 -6.73
CA ARG A 98 -0.26 18.84 -6.65
C ARG A 98 -0.08 19.51 -8.02
N ASP A 99 1.04 19.20 -8.68
CA ASP A 99 1.33 19.77 -10.00
C ASP A 99 0.29 19.32 -11.05
N ALA A 100 -0.16 18.07 -11.03
CA ALA A 100 -1.23 17.58 -11.89
C ALA A 100 -2.57 18.30 -11.60
N ALA A 101 -2.93 18.45 -10.33
CA ALA A 101 -4.14 19.16 -9.94
C ALA A 101 -4.12 20.64 -10.39
N ARG A 102 -2.96 21.31 -10.30
CA ARG A 102 -2.77 22.68 -10.81
C ARG A 102 -2.83 22.79 -12.31
N ARG A 103 -2.52 21.71 -13.05
CA ARG A 103 -2.77 21.61 -14.52
C ARG A 103 -4.24 21.41 -14.86
N GLY A 104 -5.13 21.25 -13.87
CA GLY A 104 -6.57 21.04 -14.07
C GLY A 104 -7.00 19.58 -14.04
N VAL A 105 -6.13 18.64 -13.69
CA VAL A 105 -6.47 17.23 -13.50
C VAL A 105 -7.28 17.08 -12.21
N LYS A 106 -8.46 16.45 -12.28
CA LYS A 106 -9.26 16.12 -11.10
C LYS A 106 -8.61 14.97 -10.35
N VAL A 107 -8.27 15.17 -9.08
CA VAL A 107 -7.67 14.15 -8.22
C VAL A 107 -8.68 13.73 -7.15
N ARG A 108 -9.02 12.44 -7.10
CA ARG A 108 -9.83 11.84 -6.03
C ARG A 108 -8.95 10.87 -5.26
N LEU A 109 -8.81 11.10 -3.95
CA LEU A 109 -8.00 10.27 -3.08
C LEU A 109 -8.89 9.65 -1.99
N LEU A 110 -9.09 8.32 -2.04
CA LEU A 110 -9.83 7.55 -1.06
C LEU A 110 -8.86 6.77 -0.18
N LEU A 111 -8.83 7.09 1.10
CA LEU A 111 -7.94 6.47 2.08
C LEU A 111 -8.73 5.70 3.12
N ASP A 112 -8.25 4.52 3.49
CA ASP A 112 -8.72 3.89 4.72
C ASP A 112 -8.30 4.74 5.92
N ASP A 113 -9.22 5.01 6.84
CA ASP A 113 -8.98 5.94 7.93
C ASP A 113 -8.04 5.40 9.02
N PHE A 114 -7.77 4.10 9.05
CA PHE A 114 -6.97 3.48 10.11
C PHE A 114 -5.54 4.02 10.18
N ASN A 115 -4.92 4.24 9.03
CA ASN A 115 -3.53 4.69 8.91
C ASN A 115 -3.35 6.20 8.73
N THR A 116 -4.43 7.00 8.76
CA THR A 116 -4.36 8.47 8.60
C THR A 116 -4.23 9.20 9.94
N VAL A 117 -3.18 8.88 10.70
CA VAL A 117 -2.90 9.40 12.05
C VAL A 117 -1.47 9.92 12.17
N GLY A 118 -1.24 10.80 13.13
CA GLY A 118 0.10 11.32 13.41
C GLY A 118 0.70 12.06 12.21
N GLN A 119 1.90 11.65 11.80
CA GLN A 119 2.59 12.26 10.64
C GLN A 119 1.88 11.96 9.33
N ASP A 120 1.29 10.78 9.17
CA ASP A 120 0.61 10.37 7.95
C ASP A 120 -0.65 11.22 7.67
N ALA A 121 -1.21 11.88 8.68
CA ALA A 121 -2.27 12.86 8.49
C ALA A 121 -1.84 14.07 7.62
N GLN A 122 -0.55 14.29 7.38
CA GLN A 122 -0.06 15.36 6.51
C GLN A 122 -0.51 15.17 5.04
N VAL A 123 -0.77 13.93 4.62
CA VAL A 123 -1.35 13.64 3.29
C VAL A 123 -2.67 14.40 3.08
N LEU A 124 -3.42 14.64 4.15
CA LEU A 124 -4.68 15.39 4.10
C LEU A 124 -4.50 16.87 3.71
N LEU A 125 -3.27 17.41 3.76
CA LEU A 125 -2.97 18.78 3.28
C LEU A 125 -3.27 18.96 1.80
N LEU A 126 -3.24 17.88 0.99
CA LEU A 126 -3.64 17.94 -0.42
C LEU A 126 -5.08 18.42 -0.61
N GLN A 127 -5.95 18.28 0.39
CA GLN A 127 -7.34 18.76 0.33
C GLN A 127 -7.45 20.27 0.06
N PHE A 128 -6.41 21.03 0.34
CA PHE A 128 -6.40 22.50 0.11
C PHE A 128 -5.92 22.87 -1.31
N GLU A 129 -5.45 21.91 -2.10
CA GLU A 129 -5.10 22.15 -3.49
C GLU A 129 -6.38 22.19 -4.37
N PRO A 130 -6.42 23.04 -5.39
CA PRO A 130 -7.53 23.04 -6.34
C PRO A 130 -7.64 21.67 -7.03
N ASN A 131 -8.86 21.27 -7.40
CA ASN A 131 -9.15 20.02 -8.09
C ASN A 131 -8.79 18.73 -7.31
N VAL A 132 -8.49 18.82 -6.00
CA VAL A 132 -8.26 17.66 -5.15
C VAL A 132 -9.42 17.46 -4.19
N GLU A 133 -9.94 16.24 -4.12
CA GLU A 133 -10.93 15.80 -3.13
C GLU A 133 -10.42 14.57 -2.42
N ILE A 134 -10.43 14.60 -1.07
CA ILE A 134 -10.02 13.47 -0.22
C ILE A 134 -11.22 12.98 0.57
N ARG A 135 -11.41 11.65 0.57
CA ARG A 135 -12.36 10.96 1.44
C ARG A 135 -11.65 9.91 2.28
N LEU A 136 -12.14 9.77 3.52
CA LEU A 136 -11.71 8.74 4.45
C LEU A 136 -12.78 7.66 4.51
N PHE A 137 -12.39 6.42 4.22
CA PHE A 137 -13.29 5.28 4.22
C PHE A 137 -13.34 4.64 5.60
N ASN A 138 -14.54 4.32 6.07
CA ASN A 138 -14.83 3.69 7.34
C ASN A 138 -14.12 4.38 8.53
N PRO A 139 -14.38 5.69 8.77
CA PRO A 139 -13.66 6.47 9.76
C PRO A 139 -13.86 5.98 11.18
N LEU A 140 -12.81 6.06 11.98
CA LEU A 140 -12.85 5.80 13.42
C LEU A 140 -13.15 7.08 14.20
N THR A 141 -13.88 6.96 15.30
CA THR A 141 -14.13 8.07 16.22
C THR A 141 -12.89 8.40 17.05
N GLY A 142 -12.79 9.63 17.56
CA GLY A 142 -11.69 10.05 18.44
C GLY A 142 -10.64 10.93 17.75
N SER A 143 -9.65 11.37 18.53
CA SER A 143 -8.62 12.31 18.09
C SER A 143 -7.66 11.67 17.07
N ARG A 144 -7.36 12.40 15.99
CA ARG A 144 -6.40 12.00 14.96
C ARG A 144 -4.93 12.10 15.40
N ALA A 145 -4.66 12.64 16.57
CA ALA A 145 -3.31 12.74 17.10
C ALA A 145 -2.70 11.37 17.47
N SER A 146 -3.52 10.37 17.76
CA SER A 146 -3.07 9.05 18.22
C SER A 146 -4.00 7.92 17.76
N LEU A 147 -3.42 6.85 17.18
CA LEU A 147 -4.16 5.63 16.85
C LEU A 147 -4.80 5.00 18.10
N VAL A 148 -4.10 5.03 19.23
CA VAL A 148 -4.58 4.46 20.50
C VAL A 148 -5.87 5.14 20.95
N SER A 149 -5.94 6.48 20.89
CA SER A 149 -7.16 7.20 21.28
C SER A 149 -8.33 6.92 20.35
N ARG A 150 -8.08 6.67 19.06
CA ARG A 150 -9.11 6.33 18.07
C ARG A 150 -9.62 4.90 18.24
N VAL A 151 -8.72 3.94 18.48
CA VAL A 151 -9.11 2.56 18.78
C VAL A 151 -9.92 2.51 20.07
N LEU A 152 -9.46 3.18 21.14
CA LEU A 152 -10.21 3.27 22.41
C LEU A 152 -11.58 3.97 22.23
N GLY A 153 -11.65 5.05 21.45
CA GLY A 153 -12.90 5.73 21.12
C GLY A 153 -13.87 4.89 20.28
N SER A 154 -13.38 3.86 19.60
CA SER A 154 -14.15 2.97 18.72
C SER A 154 -14.38 1.58 19.29
N LEU A 155 -14.03 1.31 20.56
CA LEU A 155 -14.20 -0.01 21.19
C LEU A 155 -15.67 -0.48 21.27
N HIS A 156 -16.62 0.44 21.16
CA HIS A 156 -18.05 0.10 21.07
C HIS A 156 -18.45 -0.49 19.70
N ASP A 157 -17.58 -0.38 18.69
CA ASP A 157 -17.79 -0.90 17.34
C ASP A 157 -16.53 -1.67 16.86
N VAL A 158 -16.32 -2.86 17.42
CA VAL A 158 -15.16 -3.71 17.11
C VAL A 158 -15.16 -4.14 15.65
N SER A 159 -16.34 -4.32 15.05
CA SER A 159 -16.46 -4.70 13.64
C SER A 159 -15.87 -3.62 12.72
N ARG A 160 -16.08 -2.34 13.03
CA ARG A 160 -15.48 -1.21 12.32
C ARG A 160 -13.96 -1.19 12.39
N ILE A 161 -13.36 -1.61 13.52
CA ILE A 161 -11.90 -1.70 13.66
C ILE A 161 -11.34 -2.83 12.80
N GLN A 162 -12.03 -3.96 12.71
CA GLN A 162 -11.56 -5.16 12.02
C GLN A 162 -11.79 -5.11 10.50
N LYS A 163 -12.88 -4.51 10.06
CA LYS A 163 -13.26 -4.44 8.64
C LYS A 163 -12.64 -3.21 7.99
N ARG A 164 -11.52 -3.39 7.29
CA ARG A 164 -10.75 -2.28 6.67
C ARG A 164 -10.65 -2.43 5.15
N MET A 165 -10.63 -1.30 4.45
CA MET A 165 -10.47 -1.24 3.01
C MET A 165 -9.00 -1.47 2.62
N HIS A 166 -8.69 -2.64 2.05
CA HIS A 166 -7.33 -2.99 1.65
C HIS A 166 -7.05 -2.82 0.15
N ASN A 167 -7.99 -2.29 -0.61
CA ASN A 167 -7.83 -2.03 -2.03
C ASN A 167 -6.69 -1.05 -2.28
N LYS A 168 -5.95 -1.26 -3.37
CA LYS A 168 -4.87 -0.39 -3.82
C LYS A 168 -5.03 -0.16 -5.31
N LEU A 169 -5.48 1.04 -5.67
CA LEU A 169 -5.71 1.45 -7.05
C LEU A 169 -5.04 2.79 -7.30
N PHE A 170 -4.45 2.93 -8.46
CA PHE A 170 -3.90 4.18 -8.97
C PHE A 170 -4.29 4.32 -10.44
N ILE A 171 -5.30 5.10 -10.75
CA ILE A 171 -5.91 5.14 -12.07
C ILE A 171 -5.73 6.53 -12.68
N ALA A 172 -5.33 6.58 -13.96
CA ALA A 172 -5.19 7.80 -14.74
C ALA A 172 -6.14 7.79 -15.92
N ASP A 173 -6.95 8.84 -16.07
CA ASP A 173 -7.87 9.11 -17.17
C ASP A 173 -8.83 7.97 -17.51
N ASN A 174 -9.10 7.06 -16.57
CA ASN A 174 -9.87 5.83 -16.81
C ASN A 174 -9.32 4.99 -17.98
N ALA A 175 -8.04 5.11 -18.30
CA ALA A 175 -7.36 4.47 -19.43
C ALA A 175 -6.25 3.51 -18.99
N LEU A 176 -5.41 3.93 -18.04
CA LEU A 176 -4.36 3.15 -17.42
C LEU A 176 -4.57 3.09 -15.91
N GLY A 177 -4.20 1.96 -15.31
CA GLY A 177 -4.32 1.81 -13.85
C GLY A 177 -3.29 0.86 -13.27
N ILE A 178 -2.92 1.08 -12.01
CA ILE A 178 -2.05 0.18 -11.26
C ILE A 178 -2.85 -0.42 -10.12
N THR A 179 -2.73 -1.74 -9.95
CA THR A 179 -3.20 -2.46 -8.76
C THR A 179 -2.14 -3.45 -8.30
N GLY A 180 -2.18 -3.84 -7.03
CA GLY A 180 -1.21 -4.78 -6.47
C GLY A 180 -1.15 -4.73 -4.96
N GLY A 181 -0.01 -5.10 -4.38
CA GLY A 181 0.18 -5.15 -2.93
C GLY A 181 0.72 -3.86 -2.33
N ARG A 182 1.40 -2.99 -3.09
CA ARG A 182 2.09 -1.81 -2.55
C ARG A 182 1.13 -0.72 -2.09
N ASN A 183 1.32 -0.28 -0.84
CA ASN A 183 0.87 1.04 -0.41
C ASN A 183 1.86 2.14 -0.87
N LEU A 184 1.65 3.39 -0.44
CA LEU A 184 2.60 4.48 -0.70
C LEU A 184 3.45 4.70 0.55
N GLY A 185 4.77 4.57 0.40
CA GLY A 185 5.72 4.71 1.49
C GLY A 185 7.10 4.15 1.16
N ASP A 186 8.12 4.63 1.86
CA ASP A 186 9.52 4.24 1.68
C ASP A 186 9.75 2.72 1.75
N ALA A 187 9.04 2.03 2.65
CA ALA A 187 9.12 0.59 2.80
C ALA A 187 8.64 -0.18 1.55
N TYR A 188 7.75 0.41 0.75
CA TYR A 188 7.23 -0.18 -0.49
C TYR A 188 8.07 0.19 -1.72
N PHE A 189 8.90 1.22 -1.60
CA PHE A 189 9.76 1.71 -2.69
C PHE A 189 11.25 1.51 -2.42
N GLY A 190 11.60 0.64 -1.46
CA GLY A 190 12.96 0.15 -1.24
C GLY A 190 13.91 1.16 -0.60
N THR A 191 13.37 2.23 -0.01
CA THR A 191 14.14 3.33 0.58
C THR A 191 14.06 3.40 2.09
N ALA A 192 13.31 2.48 2.74
CA ALA A 192 13.22 2.45 4.19
C ALA A 192 14.49 1.90 4.84
N GLU A 193 14.88 2.51 5.96
CA GLU A 193 16.10 2.13 6.69
C GLU A 193 15.99 0.77 7.40
N LYS A 194 14.80 0.41 7.89
CA LYS A 194 14.62 -0.73 8.79
C LYS A 194 14.06 -1.98 8.11
N SER A 195 13.09 -1.81 7.23
CA SER A 195 12.39 -2.93 6.59
C SER A 195 11.82 -2.49 5.25
N ASN A 196 12.04 -3.31 4.22
CA ASN A 196 11.46 -3.11 2.91
C ASN A 196 10.61 -4.31 2.52
N PHE A 197 9.50 -4.05 1.82
CA PHE A 197 8.60 -5.09 1.35
C PHE A 197 9.01 -5.61 -0.03
N VAL A 198 8.95 -6.94 -0.18
CA VAL A 198 8.98 -7.58 -1.49
C VAL A 198 7.55 -7.68 -1.97
N ASP A 199 7.20 -6.89 -2.96
CA ASP A 199 5.84 -6.76 -3.44
C ASP A 199 5.74 -6.71 -4.95
N LEU A 200 4.54 -6.94 -5.48
CA LEU A 200 4.23 -7.04 -6.88
C LEU A 200 3.01 -6.19 -7.21
N ASP A 201 3.13 -5.36 -8.25
CA ASP A 201 2.01 -4.63 -8.83
C ASP A 201 1.87 -4.97 -10.32
N VAL A 202 0.73 -4.60 -10.88
CA VAL A 202 0.42 -4.73 -12.30
C VAL A 202 -0.04 -3.38 -12.83
N LEU A 203 0.56 -2.93 -13.92
CA LEU A 203 0.07 -1.82 -14.72
C LEU A 203 -0.90 -2.36 -15.77
N ALA A 204 -2.16 -2.06 -15.59
CA ALA A 204 -3.27 -2.46 -16.44
C ALA A 204 -3.63 -1.38 -17.47
N TRP A 205 -4.04 -1.79 -18.65
CA TRP A 205 -4.36 -0.97 -19.80
C TRP A 205 -5.72 -1.32 -20.40
N GLY A 206 -6.49 -0.35 -20.81
CA GLY A 206 -7.70 -0.55 -21.59
C GLY A 206 -8.94 -0.94 -20.79
N ARG A 207 -9.70 -1.94 -21.26
CA ARG A 207 -11.05 -2.23 -20.75
C ARG A 207 -11.09 -2.55 -19.24
N VAL A 208 -10.17 -3.33 -18.74
CA VAL A 208 -10.14 -3.71 -17.31
C VAL A 208 -10.00 -2.48 -16.38
N VAL A 209 -9.37 -1.40 -16.85
CA VAL A 209 -9.23 -0.18 -16.07
C VAL A 209 -10.58 0.50 -15.83
N ARG A 210 -11.52 0.37 -16.76
CA ARG A 210 -12.90 0.86 -16.59
C ARG A 210 -13.64 0.08 -15.49
N ASP A 211 -13.34 -1.21 -15.36
CA ASP A 211 -13.88 -2.04 -14.27
C ASP A 211 -13.24 -1.66 -12.92
N MET A 212 -11.92 -1.35 -12.91
CA MET A 212 -11.24 -0.79 -11.74
C MET A 212 -11.84 0.55 -11.32
N SER A 213 -12.12 1.45 -12.28
CA SER A 213 -12.77 2.74 -12.02
C SER A 213 -14.19 2.58 -11.49
N ALA A 214 -14.96 1.65 -12.03
CA ALA A 214 -16.31 1.35 -11.53
C ALA A 214 -16.26 0.80 -10.08
N SER A 215 -15.24 0.00 -9.74
CA SER A 215 -15.01 -0.42 -8.38
C SER A 215 -14.65 0.76 -7.48
N PHE A 216 -13.71 1.62 -7.91
CA PHE A 216 -13.37 2.83 -7.18
C PHE A 216 -14.60 3.70 -6.90
N ASP A 217 -15.46 3.93 -7.91
CA ASP A 217 -16.66 4.75 -7.80
C ASP A 217 -17.66 4.19 -6.80
N ARG A 218 -17.80 2.86 -6.68
CA ARG A 218 -18.64 2.24 -5.64
C ARG A 218 -18.14 2.59 -4.25
N TYR A 219 -16.84 2.45 -3.97
CA TYR A 219 -16.26 2.81 -2.69
C TYR A 219 -16.28 4.33 -2.44
N TRP A 220 -16.02 5.13 -3.48
CA TRP A 220 -16.02 6.59 -3.40
C TRP A 220 -17.39 7.17 -3.05
N ASN A 221 -18.45 6.60 -3.61
CA ASN A 221 -19.81 7.05 -3.41
C ASN A 221 -20.52 6.35 -2.25
N ASP A 222 -19.88 5.42 -1.58
CA ASP A 222 -20.40 4.69 -0.44
C ASP A 222 -20.68 5.59 0.77
N GLU A 223 -21.62 5.19 1.64
CA GLU A 223 -21.96 5.93 2.85
C GLU A 223 -20.82 5.98 3.87
N LEU A 224 -19.89 5.02 3.81
CA LEU A 224 -18.69 4.97 4.65
C LEU A 224 -17.55 5.88 4.15
N ALA A 225 -17.67 6.49 2.96
CA ALA A 225 -16.69 7.42 2.41
C ALA A 225 -17.01 8.86 2.83
N TYR A 226 -16.32 9.36 3.84
CA TYR A 226 -16.52 10.69 4.40
C TYR A 226 -15.57 11.71 3.77
N PRO A 227 -16.05 12.85 3.23
CA PRO A 227 -15.19 13.97 2.90
C PRO A 227 -14.37 14.37 4.13
N VAL A 228 -13.07 14.58 3.96
CA VAL A 228 -12.16 14.82 5.08
C VAL A 228 -12.58 16.05 5.90
N GLN A 229 -13.17 17.07 5.25
CA GLN A 229 -13.64 18.29 5.93
C GLN A 229 -14.77 18.04 6.92
N THR A 230 -15.56 16.96 6.74
CA THR A 230 -16.66 16.63 7.67
C THR A 230 -16.16 15.95 8.95
N LEU A 231 -14.93 15.44 8.94
CA LEU A 231 -14.32 14.69 10.04
C LEU A 231 -13.35 15.53 10.87
N LEU A 232 -12.96 16.71 10.40
CA LEU A 232 -12.02 17.60 11.07
C LEU A 232 -12.77 18.72 11.78
N SER A 233 -12.36 19.01 13.01
CA SER A 233 -12.85 20.19 13.71
C SER A 233 -12.39 21.48 13.04
N PRO A 234 -13.02 22.62 13.27
CA PRO A 234 -12.54 23.93 12.79
C PRO A 234 -11.09 24.23 13.19
N ASP A 235 -10.68 23.78 14.37
CA ASP A 235 -9.31 23.96 14.86
C ASP A 235 -8.32 23.05 14.12
N ASP A 236 -8.70 21.80 13.86
CA ASP A 236 -7.89 20.87 13.04
C ASP A 236 -7.73 21.40 11.61
N LEU A 237 -8.80 21.90 11.01
CA LEU A 237 -8.78 22.52 9.67
C LEU A 237 -7.89 23.74 9.64
N LYS A 238 -7.95 24.60 10.67
CA LYS A 238 -7.08 25.75 10.79
C LYS A 238 -5.63 25.35 10.92
N ALA A 239 -5.31 24.42 11.81
CA ALA A 239 -3.95 23.93 12.00
C ALA A 239 -3.38 23.25 10.73
N LEU A 240 -4.21 22.52 9.99
CA LEU A 240 -3.81 21.93 8.71
C LEU A 240 -3.55 23.01 7.64
N ARG A 241 -4.42 24.05 7.54
CA ARG A 241 -4.19 25.18 6.62
C ARG A 241 -2.91 25.93 6.92
N GLU A 242 -2.66 26.23 8.18
CA GLU A 242 -1.44 26.92 8.61
C GLU A 242 -0.19 26.14 8.23
N ARG A 243 -0.22 24.80 8.37
CA ARG A 243 0.88 23.92 7.91
C ARG A 243 1.01 23.91 6.39
N ALA A 244 -0.09 23.90 5.65
CA ALA A 244 -0.08 23.91 4.18
C ALA A 244 0.48 25.21 3.60
N THR A 245 0.29 26.34 4.31
CA THR A 245 0.77 27.67 3.90
C THR A 245 2.11 28.04 4.50
N ALA A 246 2.59 27.26 5.51
CA ALA A 246 3.91 27.49 6.09
C ALA A 246 5.00 27.25 5.02
N PRO A 247 5.99 28.13 4.91
CA PRO A 247 7.16 27.85 4.09
C PRO A 247 7.80 26.55 4.59
N PRO A 248 8.37 25.72 3.68
CA PRO A 248 9.10 24.53 4.10
C PRO A 248 10.12 24.93 5.18
N PRO A 249 10.33 24.10 6.22
CA PRO A 249 11.28 24.43 7.27
C PRO A 249 12.63 24.71 6.61
N GLY A 250 12.95 26.00 6.50
CA GLY A 250 14.23 26.45 5.98
C GLY A 250 15.31 25.86 6.87
N ASN A 251 16.42 25.45 6.27
CA ASN A 251 17.65 25.16 7.00
C ASN A 251 18.02 26.43 7.78
N ASP A 252 17.55 26.53 9.02
CA ASP A 252 17.98 27.56 9.94
C ASP A 252 19.38 27.17 10.45
N PRO A 253 20.45 27.82 9.95
CA PRO A 253 21.82 27.49 10.36
C PRO A 253 22.05 27.75 11.86
N SER A 254 21.15 28.43 12.56
CA SER A 254 21.26 28.70 13.99
C SER A 254 20.81 27.50 14.87
N ARG A 255 20.19 26.47 14.30
CA ARG A 255 19.76 25.25 15.04
C ARG A 255 20.78 24.13 15.07
N THR A 256 21.86 24.22 14.31
CA THR A 256 22.98 23.28 14.40
C THR A 256 23.97 23.81 15.42
N GLY A 257 23.75 23.47 16.70
CA GLY A 257 24.74 23.66 17.76
C GLY A 257 25.95 22.71 17.61
N VAL A 258 26.56 22.70 16.42
CA VAL A 258 27.85 22.04 16.16
C VAL A 258 28.88 23.15 16.05
N PRO A 259 29.92 23.17 16.91
CA PRO A 259 31.00 24.14 16.77
C PRO A 259 31.74 23.93 15.45
N PRO A 260 32.29 25.00 14.83
CA PRO A 260 32.97 24.90 13.54
C PRO A 260 34.14 23.94 13.62
N ALA A 261 34.11 22.91 12.76
CA ALA A 261 35.19 21.94 12.61
C ALA A 261 36.45 22.64 12.02
N THR A 262 37.58 22.50 12.69
CA THR A 262 38.87 22.85 12.18
C THR A 262 39.20 22.08 10.88
N PRO A 263 39.80 22.72 9.85
CA PRO A 263 40.11 22.05 8.60
C PRO A 263 41.20 20.99 8.79
N ILE A 264 40.89 19.75 8.42
CA ILE A 264 41.84 18.65 8.33
C ILE A 264 42.39 18.63 6.89
N PRO A 265 43.71 18.56 6.66
CA PRO A 265 44.27 18.49 5.30
C PRO A 265 43.94 17.13 4.63
N PRO A 266 43.81 17.10 3.28
CA PRO A 266 43.39 15.92 2.56
C PRO A 266 44.46 14.81 2.59
N PRO A 267 44.06 13.54 2.80
CA PRO A 267 44.99 12.42 2.64
C PRO A 267 45.21 12.09 1.15
N ALA A 268 46.42 11.66 0.85
CA ALA A 268 46.91 11.30 -0.49
C ALA A 268 46.13 10.11 -1.07
N ALA A 269 45.90 10.15 -2.38
CA ALA A 269 45.15 9.15 -3.14
C ALA A 269 45.85 7.78 -3.14
N ALA A 270 45.09 6.73 -2.77
CA ALA A 270 45.49 5.33 -2.99
C ALA A 270 44.57 4.70 -4.07
N PRO A 271 45.01 3.69 -4.82
CA PRO A 271 44.35 3.21 -6.02
C PRO A 271 43.05 2.45 -5.74
N VAL A 272 42.02 2.73 -6.52
CA VAL A 272 40.71 2.11 -6.48
C VAL A 272 40.73 0.69 -7.04
N SER A 273 40.52 -0.30 -6.18
CA SER A 273 40.14 -1.66 -6.60
C SER A 273 38.60 -1.71 -6.64
N ALA A 274 38.05 -2.10 -7.78
CA ALA A 274 36.61 -2.25 -7.97
C ALA A 274 36.08 -3.46 -7.18
N THR A 275 35.42 -3.20 -6.06
CA THR A 275 34.67 -4.19 -5.32
C THR A 275 33.21 -3.70 -5.22
N ALA A 276 32.26 -4.60 -5.50
CA ALA A 276 30.83 -4.31 -5.52
C ALA A 276 30.37 -3.63 -4.23
N THR A 277 29.83 -2.43 -4.36
CA THR A 277 29.37 -1.59 -3.26
C THR A 277 28.02 -2.07 -2.76
N VAL A 278 27.98 -2.64 -1.55
CA VAL A 278 26.76 -2.85 -0.77
C VAL A 278 26.30 -1.47 -0.28
N LEU A 279 25.07 -1.08 -0.64
CA LEU A 279 24.51 0.21 -0.24
C LEU A 279 24.26 0.25 1.28
N PRO A 280 24.78 1.24 2.02
CA PRO A 280 24.41 1.48 3.41
C PRO A 280 22.96 1.94 3.51
N GLY A 281 22.31 1.76 4.67
CA GLY A 281 20.96 2.27 4.95
C GLY A 281 20.83 3.73 4.54
N VAL A 282 19.84 4.02 3.69
CA VAL A 282 19.69 5.32 3.04
C VAL A 282 19.12 6.32 4.05
N SER A 283 19.79 7.43 4.31
CA SER A 283 19.24 8.51 5.14
C SER A 283 17.99 9.12 4.49
N PRO A 284 17.05 9.73 5.24
CA PRO A 284 15.87 10.36 4.68
C PRO A 284 16.15 11.36 3.55
N THR A 285 17.25 12.12 3.66
CA THR A 285 17.70 13.04 2.61
C THR A 285 18.17 12.31 1.36
N ALA A 286 18.91 11.20 1.51
CA ALA A 286 19.35 10.39 0.39
C ALA A 286 18.18 9.63 -0.27
N ALA A 287 17.20 9.16 0.50
CA ALA A 287 15.96 8.57 0.01
C ALA A 287 15.14 9.56 -0.82
N LEU A 288 14.99 10.79 -0.35
CA LEU A 288 14.32 11.86 -1.09
C LEU A 288 15.06 12.17 -2.39
N THR A 289 16.39 12.33 -2.35
CA THR A 289 17.23 12.59 -3.53
C THR A 289 17.11 11.43 -4.53
N GLN A 290 17.18 10.19 -4.09
CA GLN A 290 17.02 9.01 -4.95
C GLN A 290 15.63 8.98 -5.60
N SER A 291 14.58 9.24 -4.85
CA SER A 291 13.21 9.24 -5.37
C SER A 291 12.96 10.39 -6.35
N GLN A 292 13.55 11.57 -6.10
CA GLN A 292 13.45 12.73 -7.00
C GLN A 292 14.11 12.50 -8.36
N HIS A 293 15.17 11.67 -8.43
CA HIS A 293 15.92 11.41 -9.67
C HIS A 293 15.42 10.19 -10.45
N ARG A 294 14.40 9.48 -9.97
CA ARG A 294 13.80 8.38 -10.74
C ARG A 294 12.99 8.92 -11.91
N PRO A 295 13.32 8.57 -13.15
CA PRO A 295 12.55 9.03 -14.30
C PRO A 295 11.20 8.30 -14.37
N PRO A 296 10.17 8.92 -14.95
CA PRO A 296 8.92 8.24 -15.27
C PRO A 296 9.12 7.06 -16.22
N LEU A 297 8.32 6.01 -16.04
CA LEU A 297 8.32 4.85 -16.93
C LEU A 297 7.92 5.28 -18.35
N ASN A 298 8.68 4.84 -19.35
CA ASN A 298 8.32 5.10 -20.75
C ASN A 298 7.18 4.20 -21.19
N LEU A 299 5.94 4.70 -21.09
CA LEU A 299 4.72 3.98 -21.43
C LEU A 299 4.65 3.52 -22.90
N GLN A 300 5.38 4.19 -23.81
CA GLN A 300 5.41 3.80 -25.22
C GLN A 300 6.26 2.55 -25.47
N ARG A 301 7.17 2.20 -24.55
CA ARG A 301 8.16 1.12 -24.73
C ARG A 301 7.94 -0.08 -23.80
N VAL A 302 6.99 -0.01 -22.84
CA VAL A 302 6.72 -1.15 -21.95
C VAL A 302 6.25 -2.36 -22.76
N THR A 303 6.73 -3.55 -22.38
CA THR A 303 6.23 -4.81 -22.94
C THR A 303 4.84 -5.08 -22.39
N LEU A 304 3.87 -5.28 -23.26
CA LEU A 304 2.47 -5.53 -22.88
C LEU A 304 2.06 -6.95 -23.23
N THR A 305 1.43 -7.63 -22.28
CA THR A 305 0.72 -8.89 -22.51
C THR A 305 -0.76 -8.59 -22.65
N TRP A 306 -1.30 -8.77 -23.86
CA TRP A 306 -2.73 -8.62 -24.15
C TRP A 306 -3.45 -9.91 -23.83
N ALA A 307 -4.44 -9.86 -22.93
CA ALA A 307 -5.17 -11.04 -22.48
C ALA A 307 -6.61 -10.69 -22.09
N PRO A 308 -7.56 -11.64 -22.24
CA PRO A 308 -8.86 -11.53 -21.57
C PRO A 308 -8.65 -11.41 -20.06
N SER A 309 -9.50 -10.61 -19.41
CA SER A 309 -9.37 -10.34 -17.99
C SER A 309 -10.73 -10.17 -17.32
N LEU A 310 -10.77 -10.48 -16.04
CA LEU A 310 -11.90 -10.25 -15.14
C LEU A 310 -11.37 -9.58 -13.88
N LEU A 311 -12.02 -8.51 -13.45
CA LEU A 311 -11.77 -7.89 -12.18
C LEU A 311 -12.68 -8.52 -11.11
N MET A 312 -12.07 -9.10 -10.08
CA MET A 312 -12.75 -9.54 -8.87
C MET A 312 -12.41 -8.57 -7.73
N VAL A 313 -13.43 -8.08 -7.05
CA VAL A 313 -13.30 -7.07 -6.02
C VAL A 313 -14.38 -7.28 -4.96
N ASP A 314 -14.02 -7.23 -3.69
CA ASP A 314 -14.97 -7.22 -2.59
C ASP A 314 -15.85 -5.96 -2.62
N LYS A 315 -17.12 -6.07 -2.24
CA LYS A 315 -18.04 -4.94 -2.13
C LYS A 315 -17.73 -4.09 -0.90
N PRO A 316 -18.09 -2.78 -0.89
CA PRO A 316 -17.96 -1.93 0.29
C PRO A 316 -18.64 -2.50 1.54
N ASP A 317 -19.79 -3.12 1.40
CA ASP A 317 -20.63 -3.69 2.47
C ASP A 317 -19.86 -4.74 3.30
N LYS A 318 -18.92 -5.45 2.68
CA LYS A 318 -18.03 -6.38 3.40
C LYS A 318 -17.14 -5.67 4.42
N VAL A 319 -16.91 -4.37 4.25
CA VAL A 319 -16.07 -3.53 5.11
C VAL A 319 -16.90 -2.71 6.09
N GLY A 320 -18.21 -2.62 5.90
CA GLY A 320 -19.12 -1.84 6.74
C GLY A 320 -19.34 -2.41 8.15
N PRO A 321 -19.89 -1.60 9.07
CA PRO A 321 -20.36 -2.07 10.36
C PRO A 321 -21.59 -2.97 10.16
N GLY A 322 -21.58 -4.16 10.74
CA GLY A 322 -22.67 -5.13 10.68
C GLY A 322 -22.12 -6.55 10.76
N ASP A 323 -22.89 -7.44 11.37
CA ASP A 323 -22.59 -8.87 11.50
C ASP A 323 -23.12 -9.69 10.31
N GLU A 324 -23.63 -9.03 9.27
CA GLU A 324 -24.06 -9.73 8.07
C GLU A 324 -22.83 -10.38 7.42
N GLU A 325 -22.79 -11.71 7.50
CA GLU A 325 -21.86 -12.50 6.70
C GLU A 325 -22.06 -12.11 5.24
N ALA A 326 -20.99 -11.65 4.58
CA ALA A 326 -21.01 -11.46 3.14
C ALA A 326 -21.54 -12.75 2.51
N ASP A 327 -22.59 -12.67 1.71
CA ASP A 327 -23.17 -13.82 1.04
C ASP A 327 -22.09 -14.69 0.42
N ALA A 328 -22.07 -15.97 0.78
CA ALA A 328 -21.16 -16.95 0.22
C ALA A 328 -21.33 -16.93 -1.32
N GLY A 329 -20.25 -16.63 -2.06
CA GLY A 329 -20.28 -16.54 -3.51
C GLY A 329 -19.93 -15.16 -4.09
N ASP A 330 -19.92 -14.10 -3.29
CA ASP A 330 -19.71 -12.72 -3.75
C ASP A 330 -18.32 -12.14 -3.38
N THR A 331 -17.40 -12.97 -2.87
CA THR A 331 -16.09 -12.52 -2.44
C THR A 331 -14.98 -12.84 -3.45
N VAL A 332 -13.87 -12.08 -3.38
CA VAL A 332 -12.65 -12.41 -4.15
C VAL A 332 -12.16 -13.82 -3.82
N VAL A 333 -12.33 -14.27 -2.57
CA VAL A 333 -11.93 -15.61 -2.14
C VAL A 333 -12.74 -16.69 -2.85
N ASP A 334 -14.05 -16.51 -3.01
CA ASP A 334 -14.91 -17.48 -3.71
C ASP A 334 -14.54 -17.61 -5.18
N GLY A 335 -14.28 -16.47 -5.85
CA GLY A 335 -13.78 -16.46 -7.21
C GLY A 335 -12.44 -17.18 -7.35
N LEU A 336 -11.52 -16.94 -6.42
CA LEU A 336 -10.22 -17.60 -6.39
C LEU A 336 -10.35 -19.13 -6.17
N LEU A 337 -11.20 -19.55 -5.22
CA LEU A 337 -11.48 -20.98 -4.99
C LEU A 337 -12.10 -21.64 -6.21
N ALA A 338 -13.00 -20.96 -6.93
CA ALA A 338 -13.58 -21.45 -8.17
C ALA A 338 -12.51 -21.68 -9.26
N LEU A 339 -11.58 -20.74 -9.42
CA LEU A 339 -10.43 -20.89 -10.33
C LEU A 339 -9.55 -22.07 -9.92
N MET A 340 -9.21 -22.20 -8.63
CA MET A 340 -8.40 -23.31 -8.11
C MET A 340 -9.06 -24.67 -8.35
N ARG A 341 -10.38 -24.78 -8.19
CA ARG A 341 -11.14 -26.01 -8.49
C ARG A 341 -11.01 -26.40 -9.97
N GLY A 342 -10.85 -25.45 -10.86
CA GLY A 342 -10.63 -25.66 -12.29
C GLY A 342 -9.18 -25.96 -12.70
N ALA A 343 -8.23 -25.88 -11.80
CA ALA A 343 -6.80 -26.02 -12.12
C ALA A 343 -6.49 -27.39 -12.76
N PRO A 344 -5.76 -27.42 -13.92
CA PRO A 344 -5.47 -28.66 -14.61
C PRO A 344 -4.22 -29.39 -14.08
N GLN A 345 -3.19 -28.66 -13.63
CA GLN A 345 -1.87 -29.24 -13.33
C GLN A 345 -1.20 -28.66 -12.10
N ASP A 346 -1.19 -27.33 -11.95
CA ASP A 346 -0.31 -26.66 -11.00
C ASP A 346 -1.02 -25.43 -10.39
N ILE A 347 -0.83 -25.20 -9.11
CA ILE A 347 -1.25 -23.99 -8.40
C ILE A 347 -0.05 -23.45 -7.63
N LEU A 348 0.33 -22.20 -7.90
CA LEU A 348 1.31 -21.48 -7.12
C LEU A 348 0.64 -20.31 -6.41
N ILE A 349 0.72 -20.28 -5.09
CA ILE A 349 0.17 -19.19 -4.24
C ILE A 349 1.33 -18.44 -3.60
N VAL A 350 1.32 -17.12 -3.73
CA VAL A 350 2.20 -16.21 -3.01
C VAL A 350 1.32 -15.33 -2.12
N SER A 351 1.46 -15.45 -0.81
CA SER A 351 0.66 -14.68 0.14
C SER A 351 1.44 -14.41 1.42
N PRO A 352 1.57 -13.14 1.86
CA PRO A 352 2.30 -12.80 3.07
C PRO A 352 1.61 -13.31 4.33
N TYR A 353 0.27 -13.40 4.32
CA TYR A 353 -0.59 -13.75 5.45
C TYR A 353 -1.47 -14.94 5.07
N PHE A 354 -0.82 -16.08 4.81
CA PHE A 354 -1.49 -17.27 4.33
C PHE A 354 -2.22 -18.01 5.48
N VAL A 355 -3.54 -17.86 5.54
CA VAL A 355 -4.41 -18.58 6.47
C VAL A 355 -5.55 -19.21 5.67
N PRO A 356 -5.46 -20.51 5.30
CA PRO A 356 -6.37 -21.09 4.30
C PRO A 356 -7.83 -21.21 4.79
N GLY A 357 -8.07 -21.44 6.08
CA GLY A 357 -9.42 -21.71 6.56
C GLY A 357 -9.95 -23.08 6.08
N ALA A 358 -11.15 -23.47 6.55
CA ALA A 358 -11.72 -24.79 6.29
C ALA A 358 -12.07 -25.02 4.82
N GLU A 359 -12.69 -24.03 4.15
CA GLU A 359 -13.14 -24.15 2.76
C GLU A 359 -11.97 -24.26 1.78
N MET A 360 -10.92 -23.48 1.98
CA MET A 360 -9.70 -23.60 1.16
C MET A 360 -8.98 -24.92 1.39
N MET A 361 -8.93 -25.42 2.63
CA MET A 361 -8.36 -26.73 2.94
C MET A 361 -9.13 -27.86 2.24
N LYS A 362 -10.47 -27.80 2.21
CA LYS A 362 -11.29 -28.75 1.45
C LYS A 362 -10.99 -28.65 -0.06
N THR A 363 -10.96 -27.45 -0.62
CA THR A 363 -10.60 -27.22 -2.02
C THR A 363 -9.22 -27.80 -2.34
N PHE A 364 -8.23 -27.62 -1.46
CA PHE A 364 -6.90 -28.21 -1.64
C PHE A 364 -6.90 -29.72 -1.62
N ALA A 365 -7.66 -30.36 -0.73
CA ALA A 365 -7.78 -31.81 -0.71
C ALA A 365 -8.39 -32.34 -2.01
N ASP A 366 -9.48 -31.74 -2.51
CA ASP A 366 -10.15 -32.12 -3.74
C ASP A 366 -9.23 -31.95 -4.98
N VAL A 367 -8.48 -30.86 -5.02
CA VAL A 367 -7.55 -30.54 -6.11
C VAL A 367 -6.34 -31.49 -6.09
N ARG A 368 -5.79 -31.77 -4.91
CA ARG A 368 -4.70 -32.75 -4.73
C ARG A 368 -5.11 -34.17 -5.09
N ALA A 369 -6.35 -34.59 -4.79
CA ALA A 369 -6.88 -35.90 -5.19
C ALA A 369 -6.90 -36.10 -6.71
N ARG A 370 -6.96 -35.03 -7.51
CA ARG A 370 -6.83 -35.04 -8.96
C ARG A 370 -5.39 -35.03 -9.46
N GLY A 371 -4.40 -34.99 -8.55
CA GLY A 371 -2.98 -34.98 -8.90
C GLY A 371 -2.40 -33.59 -9.17
N VAL A 372 -3.16 -32.50 -8.99
CA VAL A 372 -2.68 -31.14 -9.19
C VAL A 372 -1.64 -30.79 -8.13
N ARG A 373 -0.50 -30.27 -8.55
CA ARG A 373 0.58 -29.80 -7.66
C ARG A 373 0.20 -28.46 -7.03
N ILE A 374 0.40 -28.32 -5.71
CA ILE A 374 0.16 -27.05 -5.02
C ILE A 374 1.42 -26.60 -4.31
N ARG A 375 1.85 -25.37 -4.56
CA ARG A 375 3.00 -24.71 -3.95
C ARG A 375 2.56 -23.41 -3.29
N VAL A 376 3.02 -23.15 -2.09
CA VAL A 376 2.70 -21.92 -1.34
C VAL A 376 3.98 -21.27 -0.87
N LEU A 377 4.15 -19.98 -1.16
CA LEU A 377 5.17 -19.11 -0.59
C LEU A 377 4.50 -18.12 0.37
N THR A 378 4.95 -18.10 1.61
CA THR A 378 4.48 -17.19 2.66
C THR A 378 5.64 -16.66 3.50
N ASN A 379 5.36 -15.77 4.47
CA ASN A 379 6.37 -15.31 5.42
C ASN A 379 6.67 -16.38 6.49
N SER A 380 7.93 -16.51 6.85
CA SER A 380 8.31 -17.18 8.11
C SER A 380 7.92 -16.31 9.32
N LEU A 381 7.98 -16.88 10.53
CA LEU A 381 7.78 -16.10 11.76
C LEU A 381 8.75 -14.91 11.87
N ALA A 382 9.98 -15.09 11.39
CA ALA A 382 11.03 -14.06 11.48
C ALA A 382 10.87 -12.94 10.44
N SER A 383 10.25 -13.21 9.28
CA SER A 383 10.02 -12.24 8.21
C SER A 383 8.63 -11.61 8.26
N ASN A 384 7.75 -12.05 9.15
CA ASN A 384 6.36 -11.60 9.22
C ASN A 384 6.22 -10.32 10.05
N ASP A 385 5.56 -9.32 9.50
CA ASP A 385 5.18 -8.09 10.18
C ASP A 385 3.85 -8.20 10.95
N ALA A 386 3.08 -9.31 10.73
CA ALA A 386 1.81 -9.62 11.39
C ALA A 386 1.86 -10.99 12.12
N PRO A 387 2.40 -11.07 13.36
CA PRO A 387 2.55 -12.34 14.09
C PRO A 387 1.24 -13.13 14.26
N ALA A 388 0.11 -12.45 14.39
CA ALA A 388 -1.21 -13.10 14.48
C ALA A 388 -1.57 -13.89 13.21
N ALA A 389 -1.22 -13.37 12.02
CA ALA A 389 -1.41 -14.09 10.76
C ALA A 389 -0.53 -15.33 10.68
N HIS A 390 0.72 -15.25 11.15
CA HIS A 390 1.59 -16.43 11.24
C HIS A 390 1.03 -17.49 12.20
N ALA A 391 0.50 -17.10 13.35
CA ALA A 391 -0.15 -18.02 14.28
C ALA A 391 -1.36 -18.71 13.64
N GLY A 392 -2.12 -17.98 12.81
CA GLY A 392 -3.21 -18.51 11.98
C GLY A 392 -2.72 -19.59 11.00
N TYR A 393 -1.66 -19.31 10.26
CA TYR A 393 -1.04 -20.26 9.32
C TYR A 393 -0.46 -21.49 10.01
N ALA A 394 0.25 -21.32 11.12
CA ALA A 394 0.96 -22.40 11.83
C ALA A 394 0.03 -23.54 12.22
N ARG A 395 -1.25 -23.28 12.48
CA ARG A 395 -2.26 -24.31 12.79
C ARG A 395 -2.52 -25.27 11.64
N TYR A 396 -2.45 -24.80 10.40
CA TYR A 396 -2.72 -25.59 9.20
C TYR A 396 -1.48 -26.25 8.60
N ARG A 397 -0.27 -25.91 9.06
CA ARG A 397 0.99 -26.31 8.43
C ARG A 397 1.14 -27.83 8.32
N ARG A 398 0.78 -28.60 9.37
CA ARG A 398 0.87 -30.07 9.36
C ARG A 398 -0.12 -30.67 8.36
N ASP A 399 -1.35 -30.20 8.33
CA ASP A 399 -2.39 -30.71 7.45
C ASP A 399 -2.08 -30.37 5.99
N LEU A 400 -1.55 -29.19 5.70
CA LEU A 400 -1.08 -28.80 4.36
C LEU A 400 0.04 -29.76 3.87
N LEU A 401 1.02 -30.06 4.73
CA LEU A 401 2.10 -30.99 4.40
C LEU A 401 1.57 -32.42 4.23
N ALA A 402 0.61 -32.87 5.04
CA ALA A 402 -0.02 -34.16 4.91
C ALA A 402 -0.80 -34.32 3.58
N LEU A 403 -1.37 -33.24 3.05
CA LEU A 403 -1.97 -33.20 1.71
C LEU A 403 -0.92 -33.21 0.58
N GLY A 404 0.38 -33.17 0.89
CA GLY A 404 1.45 -33.11 -0.10
C GLY A 404 1.59 -31.73 -0.76
N ILE A 405 1.20 -30.67 -0.05
CA ILE A 405 1.42 -29.29 -0.49
C ILE A 405 2.85 -28.87 -0.15
N GLU A 406 3.53 -28.28 -1.13
CA GLU A 406 4.88 -27.75 -0.94
C GLU A 406 4.83 -26.37 -0.33
N LEU A 407 5.37 -26.21 0.89
CA LEU A 407 5.39 -24.96 1.63
C LEU A 407 6.80 -24.36 1.60
N TYR A 408 6.86 -23.10 1.20
CA TYR A 408 8.07 -22.29 1.20
C TYR A 408 7.85 -21.07 2.13
N GLU A 409 8.80 -20.85 3.03
CA GLU A 409 8.75 -19.72 3.95
C GLU A 409 9.90 -18.76 3.64
N MET A 410 9.55 -17.49 3.42
CA MET A 410 10.54 -16.45 3.18
C MET A 410 11.43 -16.25 4.42
N ARG A 411 12.75 -16.28 4.23
CA ARG A 411 13.70 -16.00 5.29
C ARG A 411 13.79 -14.51 5.57
N ALA A 412 13.88 -14.13 6.85
CA ALA A 412 14.35 -12.80 7.21
C ALA A 412 15.85 -12.74 6.89
N THR A 413 16.24 -12.27 5.72
CA THR A 413 17.63 -12.02 5.40
C THR A 413 18.04 -10.69 6.02
N GLU A 414 18.93 -10.75 7.03
CA GLU A 414 19.75 -9.58 7.35
C GLU A 414 20.74 -9.44 6.18
N GLN A 415 20.67 -8.36 5.41
CA GLN A 415 21.76 -7.98 4.54
C GLN A 415 22.90 -7.50 5.44
N THR A 416 23.74 -8.43 5.88
CA THR A 416 25.01 -8.12 6.52
C THR A 416 25.93 -7.53 5.46
N ALA A 417 26.20 -6.25 5.55
CA ALA A 417 27.40 -5.66 4.99
C ALA A 417 28.60 -6.45 5.52
N GLY A 418 29.40 -7.00 4.62
CA GLY A 418 30.44 -7.99 4.86
C GLY A 418 31.35 -7.72 6.07
N GLY A 419 31.63 -8.76 6.82
CA GLY A 419 32.57 -8.78 7.91
C GLY A 419 32.64 -10.15 8.56
N LEU A 420 33.77 -10.79 8.41
CA LEU A 420 34.24 -12.06 8.93
C LEU A 420 33.73 -12.53 10.29
N ALA A 421 33.57 -13.83 10.38
CA ALA A 421 33.29 -14.71 11.48
C ALA A 421 33.74 -14.24 12.88
N GLY A 422 32.81 -14.33 13.83
CA GLY A 422 33.05 -14.31 15.25
C GLY A 422 32.02 -15.17 15.95
N SER A 423 32.38 -16.40 16.30
CA SER A 423 31.64 -17.30 17.17
C SER A 423 31.47 -16.67 18.56
N GLY A 424 30.25 -16.58 19.04
CA GLY A 424 29.96 -16.12 20.40
C GLY A 424 28.61 -16.68 20.86
N SER A 425 28.70 -17.75 21.64
CA SER A 425 27.67 -18.39 22.47
C SER A 425 27.01 -17.41 23.42
N GLY A 426 25.67 -17.56 23.62
CA GLY A 426 25.12 -17.34 24.93
C GLY A 426 23.93 -16.40 25.03
N SER A 427 22.89 -16.99 25.52
CA SER A 427 21.89 -16.52 26.48
C SER A 427 20.48 -16.32 25.98
N ARG A 428 19.65 -17.26 26.38
CA ARG A 428 18.18 -17.21 26.40
C ARG A 428 17.71 -16.12 27.36
N GLY A 429 16.84 -15.24 26.86
CA GLY A 429 16.05 -14.39 27.72
C GLY A 429 14.62 -14.34 27.15
N MET A 430 13.67 -15.00 27.85
CA MET A 430 12.26 -14.79 27.66
C MET A 430 11.91 -13.37 28.11
N GLY A 431 11.35 -12.56 27.22
CA GLY A 431 10.77 -11.26 27.50
C GLY A 431 9.51 -11.04 26.69
N LEU A 432 8.36 -11.21 27.32
CA LEU A 432 7.08 -10.66 26.88
C LEU A 432 7.17 -9.14 27.02
N GLY A 433 7.19 -8.43 25.90
CA GLY A 433 7.14 -6.98 25.89
C GLY A 433 7.37 -6.47 24.48
N SER A 434 6.42 -5.73 23.94
CA SER A 434 6.59 -4.90 22.76
C SER A 434 7.66 -3.83 23.07
N GLY A 435 8.92 -4.21 23.03
CA GLY A 435 10.06 -3.36 23.23
C GLY A 435 10.63 -2.95 21.89
N VAL A 436 10.69 -1.66 21.66
CA VAL A 436 11.55 -1.01 20.66
C VAL A 436 12.99 -1.46 20.97
N GLY A 437 13.39 -2.60 20.41
CA GLY A 437 14.77 -3.09 20.50
C GLY A 437 15.62 -2.32 19.51
N GLY A 438 16.58 -1.54 20.02
CA GLY A 438 17.56 -0.85 19.22
C GLY A 438 18.28 -1.84 18.28
N SER A 439 18.00 -1.74 16.97
CA SER A 439 18.71 -2.46 15.94
C SER A 439 20.05 -1.79 15.69
N LYS A 440 21.12 -2.60 15.67
CA LYS A 440 22.42 -2.19 15.15
C LYS A 440 22.24 -1.61 13.75
N ALA A 441 22.80 -0.42 13.52
CA ALA A 441 22.76 0.26 12.22
C ALA A 441 23.26 -0.68 11.11
N GLY A 442 22.45 -0.90 10.07
CA GLY A 442 22.91 -1.49 8.82
C GLY A 442 22.19 -2.71 8.27
N ALA A 443 21.16 -3.27 8.92
CA ALA A 443 20.45 -4.44 8.41
C ALA A 443 19.00 -4.12 8.07
N SER A 444 18.64 -4.03 6.78
CA SER A 444 17.26 -3.95 6.32
C SER A 444 16.66 -5.36 6.26
N ARG A 445 15.53 -5.59 6.92
CA ARG A 445 14.78 -6.85 6.83
C ARG A 445 13.86 -6.81 5.60
N ALA A 446 13.91 -7.87 4.80
CA ALA A 446 12.92 -8.07 3.73
C ALA A 446 11.71 -8.86 4.27
N SER A 447 10.51 -8.37 3.98
CA SER A 447 9.24 -9.03 4.28
C SER A 447 8.43 -9.21 2.99
N LEU A 448 7.88 -10.41 2.78
CA LEU A 448 6.97 -10.65 1.66
C LEU A 448 5.66 -9.87 1.89
N HIS A 449 5.23 -9.12 0.89
CA HIS A 449 3.92 -8.47 0.89
C HIS A 449 3.12 -8.71 -0.41
N SER A 450 3.73 -9.41 -1.37
CA SER A 450 3.09 -9.81 -2.63
C SER A 450 1.91 -10.75 -2.40
N LYS A 451 0.84 -10.56 -3.17
CA LYS A 451 -0.35 -11.40 -3.22
C LYS A 451 -0.60 -11.80 -4.66
N ALA A 452 -0.35 -13.08 -4.99
CA ALA A 452 -0.51 -13.60 -6.34
C ALA A 452 -0.90 -15.09 -6.30
N ALA A 453 -1.65 -15.52 -7.31
CA ALA A 453 -1.89 -16.93 -7.58
C ALA A 453 -1.70 -17.19 -9.07
N ILE A 454 -1.05 -18.29 -9.41
CA ILE A 454 -0.91 -18.82 -10.77
C ILE A 454 -1.61 -20.17 -10.76
N ILE A 455 -2.54 -20.34 -11.70
CA ILE A 455 -3.43 -21.51 -11.75
C ILE A 455 -3.42 -22.10 -13.16
#